data_893f24d9477c03101da5e2a27b439b2d
#
_entry.id   893f24d9477c03101da5e2a27b439b2d
#
_cell.length_a   1.000
_cell.length_b   1.000
_cell.length_c   1.000
_cell.angle_alpha   90.00
_cell.angle_beta   90.00
_cell.angle_gamma   90.00
#
_symmetry.space_group_name_H-M   'P 1'
#
loop_
_entity.id
_entity.type
_entity.pdbx_description
1 polymer ?
#
loop_
_entity_poly.entity_id
_entity_poly.type
_entity_poly.pdbx_seq_one_letter_code
_entity_poly.pdbx_strand_id
1 'polypeptide(L)'
;MKASSLTFIFSFLIIGFFFAQNTPAFNGKIHFKQTKGSTQMSFNYFVKGENVRIEELNEQGKVVGIQLINTKEKDLLVVSPERKLYLEAKKRRSPVNFDVEVVKTQKKKTILDYDCFEVVAINKQQDRKIVYWVTQDNFSFFYPLLEVLNKKEKQSLYFRKIKGMKDCWPIRSTEYVISTGKPIAKQTTIAIENKTLDNSLFVIPEDYSKFEN
;
A
#
# COMPACT_ATOMS: atom_id res chain seq x y z
N MET A 1 -7.27 -60.27 -53.10
CA MET A 1 -7.61 -58.83 -52.96
C MET A 1 -7.62 -58.48 -51.47
N LYS A 2 -6.59 -57.77 -50.97
CA LYS A 2 -6.49 -57.32 -49.56
C LYS A 2 -6.86 -55.87 -49.54
N ALA A 3 -7.95 -55.52 -48.84
CA ALA A 3 -8.36 -54.14 -48.58
C ALA A 3 -7.59 -53.63 -47.38
N SER A 4 -6.81 -52.54 -47.57
CA SER A 4 -6.12 -51.83 -46.52
C SER A 4 -7.03 -50.73 -46.02
N SER A 5 -7.42 -50.81 -44.74
CA SER A 5 -8.22 -49.81 -44.05
C SER A 5 -7.28 -48.72 -43.48
N LEU A 6 -7.40 -47.48 -44.00
CA LEU A 6 -6.60 -46.34 -43.57
C LEU A 6 -7.39 -45.60 -42.45
N THR A 7 -6.95 -45.77 -41.21
CA THR A 7 -7.55 -45.07 -40.07
C THR A 7 -6.95 -43.68 -39.93
N PHE A 8 -7.76 -42.65 -40.16
CA PHE A 8 -7.38 -41.24 -40.01
C PHE A 8 -7.60 -40.83 -38.55
N ILE A 9 -6.51 -40.61 -37.79
CA ILE A 9 -6.56 -40.10 -36.44
C ILE A 9 -6.62 -38.57 -36.51
N PHE A 10 -7.78 -37.99 -36.22
CA PHE A 10 -8.00 -36.54 -36.11
C PHE A 10 -7.56 -36.08 -34.73
N SER A 11 -6.34 -35.51 -34.64
CA SER A 11 -5.80 -34.98 -33.41
C SER A 11 -6.43 -33.60 -33.17
N PHE A 12 -7.36 -33.49 -32.20
CA PHE A 12 -7.99 -32.24 -31.82
C PHE A 12 -7.03 -31.45 -30.92
N LEU A 13 -6.38 -30.43 -31.48
CA LEU A 13 -5.51 -29.51 -30.75
C LEU A 13 -6.42 -28.54 -29.97
N ILE A 14 -6.64 -28.78 -28.66
CA ILE A 14 -7.33 -27.86 -27.79
C ILE A 14 -6.38 -26.71 -27.47
N ILE A 15 -6.50 -25.59 -28.20
CA ILE A 15 -5.81 -24.35 -27.87
C ILE A 15 -6.58 -23.72 -26.66
N GLY A 16 -6.05 -23.95 -25.46
CA GLY A 16 -6.52 -23.31 -24.26
C GLY A 16 -6.23 -21.81 -24.32
N PHE A 17 -7.25 -20.98 -24.56
CA PHE A 17 -7.14 -19.55 -24.36
C PHE A 17 -7.04 -19.27 -22.85
N PHE A 18 -5.81 -19.03 -22.37
CA PHE A 18 -5.60 -18.43 -21.06
C PHE A 18 -6.02 -16.95 -21.15
N PHE A 19 -7.26 -16.66 -20.80
CA PHE A 19 -7.64 -15.29 -20.47
C PHE A 19 -6.87 -14.88 -19.21
N ALA A 20 -5.88 -14.02 -19.36
CA ALA A 20 -5.29 -13.32 -18.25
C ALA A 20 -6.44 -12.51 -17.59
N GLN A 21 -6.97 -12.99 -16.48
CA GLN A 21 -7.93 -12.23 -15.69
C GLN A 21 -7.19 -11.01 -15.14
N ASN A 22 -7.43 -9.85 -15.74
CA ASN A 22 -7.03 -8.58 -15.14
C ASN A 22 -7.81 -8.43 -13.84
N THR A 23 -7.21 -8.80 -12.72
CA THR A 23 -7.78 -8.55 -11.40
C THR A 23 -8.00 -7.05 -11.27
N PRO A 24 -9.21 -6.56 -10.96
CA PRO A 24 -9.46 -5.14 -10.86
C PRO A 24 -8.62 -4.52 -9.74
N ALA A 25 -8.20 -3.27 -9.92
CA ALA A 25 -7.45 -2.53 -8.90
C ALA A 25 -8.25 -2.47 -7.60
N PHE A 26 -7.56 -2.53 -6.47
CA PHE A 26 -8.17 -2.49 -5.14
C PHE A 26 -9.07 -1.25 -4.99
N ASN A 27 -10.32 -1.49 -4.60
CA ASN A 27 -11.27 -0.47 -4.15
C ASN A 27 -11.86 -0.91 -2.82
N GLY A 28 -11.81 -0.04 -1.80
CA GLY A 28 -12.30 -0.42 -0.49
C GLY A 28 -11.63 0.32 0.66
N LYS A 29 -11.61 -0.34 1.81
CA LYS A 29 -11.06 0.19 3.06
C LYS A 29 -9.94 -0.70 3.59
N ILE A 30 -8.84 -0.09 4.03
CA ILE A 30 -7.76 -0.75 4.77
C ILE A 30 -7.66 -0.09 6.14
N HIS A 31 -7.75 -0.89 7.19
CA HIS A 31 -7.48 -0.44 8.56
C HIS A 31 -6.14 -1.00 9.02
N PHE A 32 -5.26 -0.13 9.53
CA PHE A 32 -3.97 -0.56 10.06
C PHE A 32 -3.52 0.29 11.25
N LYS A 33 -2.60 -0.27 12.02
CA LYS A 33 -1.95 0.38 13.16
C LYS A 33 -0.47 0.56 12.90
N GLN A 34 0.06 1.67 13.35
CA GLN A 34 1.49 1.94 13.40
C GLN A 34 1.91 2.16 14.85
N THR A 35 3.04 1.53 15.24
CA THR A 35 3.65 1.73 16.55
C THR A 35 5.08 2.23 16.33
N LYS A 36 5.47 3.30 17.03
CA LYS A 36 6.82 3.84 17.03
C LYS A 36 7.22 4.22 18.45
N GLY A 37 8.17 3.50 19.01
CA GLY A 37 8.45 3.59 20.45
C GLY A 37 7.21 3.22 21.27
N SER A 38 6.77 4.12 22.14
CA SER A 38 5.53 3.99 22.93
C SER A 38 4.28 4.52 22.25
N THR A 39 4.42 5.25 21.13
CA THR A 39 3.27 5.86 20.43
C THR A 39 2.62 4.86 19.50
N GLN A 40 1.30 4.73 19.61
CA GLN A 40 0.47 3.95 18.68
C GLN A 40 -0.51 4.87 17.97
N MET A 41 -0.62 4.71 16.65
CA MET A 41 -1.57 5.44 15.80
C MET A 41 -2.37 4.43 14.98
N SER A 42 -3.63 4.74 14.71
CA SER A 42 -4.51 3.96 13.85
C SER A 42 -4.92 4.76 12.63
N PHE A 43 -5.04 4.08 11.50
CA PHE A 43 -5.39 4.70 10.23
C PHE A 43 -6.43 3.91 9.47
N ASN A 44 -7.35 4.61 8.81
CA ASN A 44 -8.19 4.06 7.75
C ASN A 44 -7.73 4.64 6.42
N TYR A 45 -7.48 3.78 5.43
CA TYR A 45 -7.34 4.17 4.04
C TYR A 45 -8.60 3.75 3.29
N PHE A 46 -9.26 4.72 2.65
CA PHE A 46 -10.34 4.48 1.70
C PHE A 46 -9.78 4.72 0.31
N VAL A 47 -9.95 3.76 -0.58
CA VAL A 47 -9.34 3.78 -1.92
C VAL A 47 -10.42 3.60 -2.96
N LYS A 48 -10.50 4.51 -3.94
CA LYS A 48 -11.38 4.43 -5.10
C LYS A 48 -10.65 4.92 -6.34
N GLY A 49 -10.13 3.98 -7.13
CA GLY A 49 -9.27 4.29 -8.27
C GLY A 49 -8.04 5.09 -7.84
N GLU A 50 -7.91 6.31 -8.35
CA GLU A 50 -6.80 7.23 -8.07
C GLU A 50 -7.00 8.07 -6.81
N ASN A 51 -8.20 8.04 -6.22
CA ASN A 51 -8.54 8.81 -5.04
C ASN A 51 -8.30 7.99 -3.78
N VAL A 52 -7.58 8.57 -2.85
CA VAL A 52 -7.29 7.97 -1.54
C VAL A 52 -7.64 8.97 -0.44
N ARG A 53 -8.49 8.54 0.49
CA ARG A 53 -8.74 9.25 1.74
C ARG A 53 -8.02 8.52 2.86
N ILE A 54 -7.21 9.24 3.63
CA ILE A 54 -6.55 8.73 4.82
C ILE A 54 -7.19 9.40 6.02
N GLU A 55 -7.64 8.61 6.98
CA GLU A 55 -8.10 9.08 8.29
C GLU A 55 -7.11 8.65 9.36
N GLU A 56 -6.67 9.59 10.17
CA GLU A 56 -5.96 9.32 11.41
C GLU A 56 -6.96 9.24 12.57
N LEU A 57 -6.85 8.16 13.35
CA LEU A 57 -7.76 7.90 14.46
C LEU A 57 -7.02 8.05 15.79
N ASN A 58 -7.67 8.69 16.77
CA ASN A 58 -7.19 8.68 18.15
C ASN A 58 -7.47 7.31 18.82
N GLU A 59 -7.11 7.18 20.10
CA GLU A 59 -7.29 5.96 20.89
C GLU A 59 -8.74 5.56 21.05
N GLN A 60 -9.68 6.52 21.00
CA GLN A 60 -11.13 6.30 21.08
C GLN A 60 -11.75 5.97 19.72
N GLY A 61 -10.93 5.89 18.65
CA GLY A 61 -11.39 5.62 17.29
C GLY A 61 -12.03 6.83 16.58
N LYS A 62 -11.94 8.04 17.15
CA LYS A 62 -12.42 9.26 16.52
C LYS A 62 -11.41 9.75 15.48
N VAL A 63 -11.92 10.22 14.33
CA VAL A 63 -11.10 10.84 13.29
C VAL A 63 -10.59 12.20 13.77
N VAL A 64 -9.27 12.37 13.82
CA VAL A 64 -8.60 13.60 14.26
C VAL A 64 -7.91 14.33 13.11
N GLY A 65 -7.64 13.65 12.00
CA GLY A 65 -7.06 14.23 10.79
C GLY A 65 -7.49 13.47 9.55
N ILE A 66 -7.63 14.18 8.45
CA ILE A 66 -7.96 13.59 7.15
C ILE A 66 -6.96 14.09 6.10
N GLN A 67 -6.56 13.21 5.19
CA GLN A 67 -5.84 13.57 3.99
C GLN A 67 -6.64 13.08 2.79
N LEU A 68 -6.93 13.97 1.85
CA LEU A 68 -7.54 13.64 0.57
C LEU A 68 -6.46 13.74 -0.51
N ILE A 69 -6.24 12.64 -1.22
CA ILE A 69 -5.15 12.51 -2.17
C ILE A 69 -5.71 12.08 -3.52
N ASN A 70 -5.29 12.76 -4.60
CA ASN A 70 -5.38 12.23 -5.94
C ASN A 70 -3.98 11.79 -6.39
N THR A 71 -3.79 10.50 -6.60
CA THR A 71 -2.47 9.94 -6.91
C THR A 71 -2.00 10.24 -8.33
N LYS A 72 -2.92 10.48 -9.28
CA LYS A 72 -2.64 10.85 -10.66
C LYS A 72 -2.23 12.31 -10.79
N GLU A 73 -3.03 13.21 -10.24
CA GLU A 73 -2.76 14.66 -10.24
C GLU A 73 -1.68 15.04 -9.25
N LYS A 74 -1.33 14.12 -8.34
CA LYS A 74 -0.36 14.31 -7.23
C LYS A 74 -0.77 15.43 -6.29
N ASP A 75 -2.06 15.54 -6.02
CA ASP A 75 -2.62 16.55 -5.11
C ASP A 75 -2.85 15.94 -3.73
N LEU A 76 -2.65 16.77 -2.72
CA LEU A 76 -2.83 16.43 -1.32
C LEU A 76 -3.49 17.59 -0.58
N LEU A 77 -4.69 17.34 -0.06
CA LEU A 77 -5.39 18.24 0.85
C LEU A 77 -5.31 17.66 2.27
N VAL A 78 -4.94 18.50 3.23
CA VAL A 78 -4.95 18.16 4.66
C VAL A 78 -6.15 18.82 5.29
N VAL A 79 -6.98 18.04 5.94
CA VAL A 79 -8.27 18.46 6.46
C VAL A 79 -8.31 18.25 7.97
N SER A 80 -8.71 19.27 8.72
CA SER A 80 -8.97 19.22 10.16
C SER A 80 -10.47 19.15 10.41
N PRO A 81 -11.02 17.99 10.79
CA PRO A 81 -12.46 17.85 11.05
C PRO A 81 -12.92 18.70 12.23
N GLU A 82 -12.10 18.82 13.26
CA GLU A 82 -12.40 19.58 14.47
C GLU A 82 -12.56 21.08 14.19
N ARG A 83 -11.67 21.62 13.33
CA ARG A 83 -11.65 23.06 13.01
C ARG A 83 -12.48 23.39 11.78
N LYS A 84 -12.97 22.41 11.05
CA LYS A 84 -13.62 22.56 9.73
C LYS A 84 -12.77 23.36 8.76
N LEU A 85 -11.47 23.10 8.75
CA LEU A 85 -10.49 23.77 7.91
C LEU A 85 -9.77 22.77 7.03
N TYR A 86 -9.34 23.22 5.86
CA TYR A 86 -8.44 22.44 5.01
C TYR A 86 -7.34 23.33 4.42
N LEU A 87 -6.24 22.69 4.01
CA LEU A 87 -5.12 23.33 3.30
C LEU A 87 -4.60 22.41 2.19
N GLU A 88 -4.09 23.03 1.15
CA GLU A 88 -3.33 22.32 0.10
C GLU A 88 -1.89 22.14 0.56
N ALA A 89 -1.44 20.90 0.61
CA ALA A 89 -0.05 20.62 0.95
C ALA A 89 0.88 21.03 -0.19
N LYS A 90 1.89 21.85 0.12
CA LYS A 90 2.90 22.22 -0.86
C LYS A 90 3.68 20.97 -1.31
N LYS A 91 3.82 20.79 -2.64
CA LYS A 91 4.60 19.70 -3.24
C LYS A 91 6.08 19.83 -2.84
N ARG A 92 6.50 19.16 -1.78
CA ARG A 92 7.91 19.12 -1.35
C ARG A 92 8.55 17.87 -1.90
N ARG A 93 9.54 18.02 -2.78
CA ARG A 93 10.39 16.91 -3.20
C ARG A 93 11.56 16.79 -2.22
N SER A 94 11.57 15.77 -1.39
CA SER A 94 12.79 15.38 -0.67
C SER A 94 13.48 14.31 -1.49
N PRO A 95 14.70 14.57 -2.04
CA PRO A 95 15.44 13.53 -2.72
C PRO A 95 15.77 12.43 -1.71
N VAL A 96 15.38 11.20 -2.02
CA VAL A 96 15.77 10.02 -1.26
C VAL A 96 17.14 9.58 -1.81
N ASN A 97 18.20 10.10 -1.22
CA ASN A 97 19.57 9.85 -1.68
C ASN A 97 20.26 8.79 -0.80
N PHE A 98 19.75 7.58 -0.81
CA PHE A 98 20.38 6.40 -0.22
C PHE A 98 19.92 5.14 -0.95
N ASP A 99 20.73 4.12 -0.87
CA ASP A 99 20.39 2.80 -1.38
C ASP A 99 20.05 1.83 -0.27
N VAL A 100 19.28 0.81 -0.63
CA VAL A 100 18.97 -0.32 0.26
C VAL A 100 19.37 -1.62 -0.43
N GLU A 101 20.01 -2.49 0.33
CA GLU A 101 20.18 -3.89 -0.04
C GLU A 101 18.84 -4.58 0.14
N VAL A 102 18.37 -5.29 -0.88
CA VAL A 102 17.06 -5.96 -0.87
C VAL A 102 17.25 -7.46 -0.93
N VAL A 103 16.72 -8.18 0.07
CA VAL A 103 16.71 -9.63 0.11
C VAL A 103 15.27 -10.12 0.03
N LYS A 104 14.92 -10.81 -1.05
CA LYS A 104 13.66 -11.57 -1.16
C LYS A 104 13.93 -12.95 -0.56
N THR A 105 13.35 -13.23 0.59
CA THR A 105 13.53 -14.53 1.24
C THR A 105 12.58 -15.57 0.61
N GLN A 106 12.78 -16.85 0.95
CA GLN A 106 11.86 -17.92 0.54
C GLN A 106 10.64 -18.06 1.46
N LYS A 107 10.55 -17.22 2.51
CA LYS A 107 9.49 -17.33 3.50
C LYS A 107 8.18 -16.81 2.93
N LYS A 108 7.14 -17.62 3.11
CA LYS A 108 5.76 -17.32 2.74
C LYS A 108 4.84 -17.64 3.91
N LYS A 109 3.73 -16.93 4.01
CA LYS A 109 2.64 -17.22 4.95
C LYS A 109 1.36 -16.50 4.54
N THR A 110 0.23 -16.98 4.97
CA THR A 110 -1.07 -16.30 4.81
C THR A 110 -1.29 -15.36 6.00
N ILE A 111 -1.71 -14.11 5.73
CA ILE A 111 -2.07 -13.10 6.74
C ILE A 111 -3.35 -12.41 6.25
N LEU A 112 -4.42 -12.41 7.04
CA LEU A 112 -5.72 -11.83 6.67
C LEU A 112 -6.22 -12.38 5.32
N ASP A 113 -6.07 -13.70 5.11
CA ASP A 113 -6.44 -14.44 3.89
C ASP A 113 -5.65 -14.04 2.63
N TYR A 114 -4.59 -13.26 2.76
CA TYR A 114 -3.66 -12.89 1.68
C TYR A 114 -2.39 -13.72 1.73
N ASP A 115 -1.97 -14.23 0.59
CA ASP A 115 -0.68 -14.88 0.46
C ASP A 115 0.44 -13.83 0.48
N CYS A 116 1.30 -13.95 1.46
CA CYS A 116 2.37 -13.00 1.73
C CYS A 116 3.74 -13.65 1.58
N PHE A 117 4.68 -12.89 1.04
CA PHE A 117 6.10 -13.22 1.01
C PHE A 117 6.93 -12.20 1.80
N GLU A 118 8.06 -12.65 2.33
CA GLU A 118 8.95 -11.80 3.11
C GLU A 118 9.97 -11.10 2.20
N VAL A 119 10.08 -9.77 2.38
CA VAL A 119 11.14 -8.95 1.76
C VAL A 119 11.84 -8.18 2.86
N VAL A 120 13.18 -8.17 2.82
CA VAL A 120 14.00 -7.45 3.78
C VAL A 120 14.77 -6.35 3.05
N ALA A 121 14.65 -5.12 3.54
CA ALA A 121 15.41 -3.97 3.07
C ALA A 121 16.41 -3.53 4.14
N ILE A 122 17.69 -3.41 3.77
CA ILE A 122 18.80 -3.17 4.69
C ILE A 122 19.57 -1.92 4.25
N ASN A 123 19.88 -1.05 5.19
CA ASN A 123 20.85 0.01 4.99
C ASN A 123 21.80 0.04 6.20
N LYS A 124 23.01 -0.49 6.01
CA LYS A 124 24.03 -0.61 7.07
C LYS A 124 24.54 0.76 7.54
N GLN A 125 24.64 1.76 6.63
CA GLN A 125 25.08 3.10 6.99
C GLN A 125 24.09 3.81 7.92
N GLN A 126 22.80 3.54 7.76
CA GLN A 126 21.75 4.09 8.60
C GLN A 126 21.46 3.19 9.82
N ASP A 127 22.15 2.07 9.94
CA ASP A 127 21.93 1.05 10.98
C ASP A 127 20.48 0.57 11.04
N ARG A 128 19.86 0.33 9.85
CA ARG A 128 18.44 -0.03 9.75
C ARG A 128 18.19 -1.24 8.86
N LYS A 129 17.32 -2.09 9.36
CA LYS A 129 16.73 -3.22 8.63
C LYS A 129 15.22 -3.17 8.77
N ILE A 130 14.51 -3.32 7.66
CA ILE A 130 13.05 -3.40 7.66
C ILE A 130 12.62 -4.72 7.03
N VAL A 131 11.82 -5.47 7.77
CA VAL A 131 11.22 -6.73 7.32
C VAL A 131 9.78 -6.43 6.93
N TYR A 132 9.44 -6.68 5.67
CA TYR A 132 8.09 -6.56 5.14
C TYR A 132 7.49 -7.93 4.87
N TRP A 133 6.24 -8.12 5.24
CA TRP A 133 5.36 -9.18 4.74
C TRP A 133 4.41 -8.55 3.74
N VAL A 134 4.59 -8.90 2.49
CA VAL A 134 3.98 -8.22 1.34
C VAL A 134 3.06 -9.17 0.63
N THR A 135 1.84 -8.70 0.30
CA THR A 135 0.98 -9.36 -0.67
C THR A 135 1.03 -8.65 -2.01
N GLN A 136 0.87 -9.40 -3.09
CA GLN A 136 0.76 -8.89 -4.45
C GLN A 136 -0.64 -9.21 -4.97
N ASP A 137 -1.59 -8.37 -4.61
CA ASP A 137 -3.00 -8.54 -4.95
C ASP A 137 -3.64 -7.19 -5.31
N ASN A 138 -3.07 -6.60 -6.39
CA ASN A 138 -3.62 -5.43 -7.09
C ASN A 138 -3.76 -4.14 -6.27
N PHE A 139 -2.84 -3.90 -5.32
CA PHE A 139 -2.74 -2.66 -4.55
C PHE A 139 -1.98 -1.56 -5.29
N SER A 140 -2.25 -1.38 -6.58
CA SER A 140 -1.54 -0.46 -7.47
C SER A 140 -1.58 1.02 -7.02
N PHE A 141 -2.56 1.40 -6.19
CA PHE A 141 -2.67 2.73 -5.60
C PHE A 141 -1.52 3.07 -4.64
N PHE A 142 -0.92 2.05 -3.99
CA PHE A 142 -0.06 2.30 -2.84
C PHE A 142 1.28 2.95 -3.21
N TYR A 143 1.92 2.49 -4.28
CA TYR A 143 3.21 3.07 -4.69
C TYR A 143 3.07 4.54 -5.11
N PRO A 144 2.12 4.95 -5.98
CA PRO A 144 1.86 6.36 -6.27
C PRO A 144 1.47 7.18 -5.03
N LEU A 145 0.69 6.60 -4.11
CA LEU A 145 0.35 7.24 -2.84
C LEU A 145 1.59 7.61 -2.03
N LEU A 146 2.57 6.68 -1.90
CA LEU A 146 3.81 6.95 -1.20
C LEU A 146 4.62 8.09 -1.85
N GLU A 147 4.52 8.26 -3.17
CA GLU A 147 5.16 9.37 -3.89
C GLU A 147 4.53 10.71 -3.52
N VAL A 148 3.19 10.78 -3.46
CA VAL A 148 2.48 12.02 -3.11
C VAL A 148 2.70 12.38 -1.64
N LEU A 149 2.55 11.42 -0.74
CA LEU A 149 2.74 11.63 0.69
C LEU A 149 4.17 12.05 1.05
N ASN A 150 5.15 11.58 0.28
CA ASN A 150 6.58 11.87 0.45
C ASN A 150 7.04 11.83 1.92
N LYS A 151 6.53 10.84 2.66
CA LYS A 151 6.80 10.65 4.08
C LYS A 151 8.29 10.37 4.33
N LYS A 152 8.79 10.87 5.47
CA LYS A 152 10.19 10.67 5.90
C LYS A 152 10.40 9.37 6.68
N GLU A 153 9.32 8.64 7.00
CA GLU A 153 9.40 7.36 7.71
C GLU A 153 10.14 6.33 6.86
N LYS A 154 11.12 5.68 7.48
CA LYS A 154 11.99 4.73 6.80
C LYS A 154 11.21 3.56 6.18
N GLN A 155 10.13 3.11 6.81
CA GLN A 155 9.28 2.06 6.25
C GLN A 155 8.73 2.43 4.87
N SER A 156 8.25 3.66 4.68
CA SER A 156 7.77 4.16 3.39
C SER A 156 8.93 4.40 2.39
N LEU A 157 10.02 5.00 2.86
CA LEU A 157 11.17 5.32 2.02
C LEU A 157 11.86 4.07 1.49
N TYR A 158 12.07 3.05 2.34
CA TYR A 158 12.72 1.81 1.95
C TYR A 158 11.83 0.99 1.01
N PHE A 159 10.52 0.95 1.28
CA PHE A 159 9.57 0.24 0.40
C PHE A 159 9.63 0.76 -1.05
N ARG A 160 9.73 2.09 -1.24
CA ARG A 160 9.87 2.72 -2.56
C ARG A 160 11.17 2.36 -3.30
N LYS A 161 12.20 1.87 -2.59
CA LYS A 161 13.46 1.41 -3.19
C LYS A 161 13.42 -0.05 -3.63
N ILE A 162 12.41 -0.82 -3.26
CA ILE A 162 12.27 -2.22 -3.61
C ILE A 162 11.65 -2.34 -5.00
N LYS A 163 12.40 -2.90 -5.95
CA LYS A 163 11.91 -3.11 -7.32
C LYS A 163 10.80 -4.19 -7.36
N GLY A 164 9.79 -3.98 -8.21
CA GLY A 164 8.72 -4.95 -8.44
C GLY A 164 7.59 -4.92 -7.40
N MET A 165 7.45 -3.80 -6.63
CA MET A 165 6.40 -3.66 -5.59
C MET A 165 5.23 -2.77 -6.01
N LYS A 166 5.02 -2.52 -7.31
CA LYS A 166 4.00 -1.58 -7.79
C LYS A 166 2.56 -1.95 -7.39
N ASP A 167 2.25 -3.26 -7.39
CA ASP A 167 0.91 -3.77 -7.10
C ASP A 167 0.82 -4.43 -5.72
N CYS A 168 1.77 -4.07 -4.84
CA CYS A 168 1.95 -4.71 -3.56
C CYS A 168 1.50 -3.83 -2.39
N TRP A 169 1.00 -4.51 -1.34
CA TRP A 169 0.69 -3.91 -0.05
C TRP A 169 1.51 -4.58 1.06
N PRO A 170 2.24 -3.83 1.92
CA PRO A 170 2.91 -4.39 3.09
C PRO A 170 1.89 -4.63 4.21
N ILE A 171 1.35 -5.85 4.31
CA ILE A 171 0.39 -6.21 5.36
C ILE A 171 1.02 -6.06 6.76
N ARG A 172 2.31 -6.38 6.88
CA ARG A 172 3.10 -6.10 8.09
C ARG A 172 4.47 -5.58 7.71
N SER A 173 4.98 -4.64 8.50
CA SER A 173 6.39 -4.27 8.45
C SER A 173 6.93 -4.04 9.86
N THR A 174 8.22 -4.36 10.06
CA THR A 174 8.92 -4.11 11.32
C THR A 174 10.29 -3.53 11.02
N GLU A 175 10.57 -2.37 11.58
CA GLU A 175 11.86 -1.69 11.49
C GLU A 175 12.73 -2.05 12.70
N TYR A 176 13.97 -2.43 12.44
CA TYR A 176 14.96 -2.80 13.44
C TYR A 176 16.21 -1.92 13.34
N VAL A 177 16.82 -1.67 14.48
CA VAL A 177 18.22 -1.24 14.59
C VAL A 177 19.09 -2.48 14.39
N ILE A 178 20.01 -2.47 13.41
CA ILE A 178 20.82 -3.65 13.07
C ILE A 178 21.76 -4.00 14.21
N SER A 179 22.49 -3.00 14.74
CA SER A 179 23.51 -3.18 15.77
C SER A 179 23.00 -3.80 17.08
N THR A 180 21.72 -3.53 17.41
CA THR A 180 21.10 -4.01 18.66
C THR A 180 20.06 -5.10 18.45
N GLY A 181 19.60 -5.32 17.20
CA GLY A 181 18.46 -6.18 16.89
C GLY A 181 17.11 -5.67 17.41
N LYS A 182 17.04 -4.48 18.02
CA LYS A 182 15.84 -3.94 18.66
C LYS A 182 14.83 -3.47 17.63
N PRO A 183 13.53 -3.90 17.72
CA PRO A 183 12.46 -3.32 16.93
C PRO A 183 12.12 -1.92 17.44
N ILE A 184 11.95 -0.95 16.52
CA ILE A 184 11.69 0.46 16.86
C ILE A 184 10.41 1.03 16.23
N ALA A 185 9.93 0.40 15.16
CA ALA A 185 8.64 0.76 14.57
C ALA A 185 7.99 -0.46 13.93
N LYS A 186 6.67 -0.51 13.95
CA LYS A 186 5.88 -1.60 13.38
C LYS A 186 4.64 -1.04 12.71
N GLN A 187 4.28 -1.61 11.56
CA GLN A 187 2.97 -1.44 10.93
C GLN A 187 2.28 -2.79 10.85
N THR A 188 1.00 -2.83 11.16
CA THR A 188 0.18 -4.04 11.06
C THR A 188 -1.17 -3.70 10.49
N THR A 189 -1.51 -4.27 9.35
CA THR A 189 -2.87 -4.23 8.80
C THR A 189 -3.78 -5.09 9.68
N ILE A 190 -4.93 -4.54 10.03
CA ILE A 190 -5.93 -5.15 10.91
C ILE A 190 -7.09 -5.72 10.09
N ALA A 191 -7.50 -5.00 9.04
CA ALA A 191 -8.58 -5.42 8.14
C ALA A 191 -8.39 -4.83 6.75
N ILE A 192 -8.81 -5.57 5.73
CA ILE A 192 -8.89 -5.15 4.33
C ILE A 192 -10.31 -5.52 3.87
N GLU A 193 -11.07 -4.52 3.42
CA GLU A 193 -12.46 -4.67 2.99
C GLU A 193 -12.58 -4.20 1.54
N ASN A 194 -12.83 -5.12 0.62
CA ASN A 194 -13.23 -4.77 -0.75
C ASN A 194 -14.69 -4.31 -0.73
N LYS A 195 -14.94 -3.05 -1.10
CA LYS A 195 -16.31 -2.50 -1.13
C LYS A 195 -16.42 -1.28 -2.02
N THR A 196 -17.60 -1.04 -2.55
CA THR A 196 -17.94 0.20 -3.24
C THR A 196 -17.96 1.35 -2.23
N LEU A 197 -17.30 2.46 -2.58
CA LEU A 197 -17.22 3.65 -1.76
C LEU A 197 -17.98 4.80 -2.43
N ASP A 198 -18.64 5.62 -1.61
CA ASP A 198 -19.30 6.84 -2.08
C ASP A 198 -18.26 7.90 -2.47
N ASN A 199 -18.58 8.71 -3.49
CA ASN A 199 -17.71 9.80 -3.96
C ASN A 199 -17.57 10.92 -2.93
N SER A 200 -18.58 11.12 -2.08
CA SER A 200 -18.57 12.13 -1.02
C SER A 200 -17.42 11.96 -0.01
N LEU A 201 -16.87 10.73 0.11
CA LEU A 201 -15.70 10.48 0.95
C LEU A 201 -14.43 11.20 0.47
N PHE A 202 -14.37 11.57 -0.80
CA PHE A 202 -13.17 12.10 -1.45
C PHE A 202 -13.27 13.60 -1.78
N VAL A 203 -14.29 14.28 -1.28
CA VAL A 203 -14.49 15.72 -1.43
C VAL A 203 -14.44 16.42 -0.08
N ILE A 204 -14.13 17.70 -0.09
CA ILE A 204 -14.21 18.54 1.10
C ILE A 204 -15.68 18.87 1.35
N PRO A 205 -16.20 18.71 2.58
CA PRO A 205 -17.56 19.12 2.89
C PRO A 205 -17.76 20.63 2.70
N GLU A 206 -18.96 21.05 2.29
CA GLU A 206 -19.26 22.44 1.97
C GLU A 206 -19.11 23.42 3.14
N ASP A 207 -19.23 22.92 4.37
CA ASP A 207 -19.09 23.70 5.59
C ASP A 207 -17.63 23.87 6.06
N TYR A 208 -16.64 23.50 5.22
CA TYR A 208 -15.21 23.65 5.51
C TYR A 208 -14.61 24.83 4.75
N SER A 209 -13.77 25.61 5.42
CA SER A 209 -13.09 26.76 4.82
C SER A 209 -11.61 26.45 4.53
N LYS A 210 -11.07 27.07 3.48
CA LYS A 210 -9.65 26.99 3.18
C LYS A 210 -8.87 27.80 4.21
N PHE A 211 -7.84 27.21 4.79
CA PHE A 211 -6.89 27.93 5.64
C PHE A 211 -5.96 28.77 4.77
N GLU A 212 -6.03 30.08 4.93
CA GLU A 212 -5.15 31.06 4.27
C GLU A 212 -3.96 31.35 5.22
N ASN A 213 -2.72 31.20 4.69
CA ASN A 213 -1.47 31.57 5.39
C ASN A 213 -1.10 33.00 5.06
#